data_c160aef43d2a883a7e2ce42d3d02f995
#
_entry.id   c160aef43d2a883a7e2ce42d3d02f995
#
_cell.length_a   1.000
_cell.length_b   1.000
_cell.length_c   1.000
_cell.angle_alpha   90.00
_cell.angle_beta   90.00
_cell.angle_gamma   90.00
#
_symmetry.space_group_name_H-M   'P 1'
#
loop_
_entity.id
_entity.type
_entity.pdbx_description
1 polymer ?
#
loop_
_entity_poly.entity_id
_entity_poly.type
_entity_poly.pdbx_seq_one_letter_code
_entity_poly.pdbx_strand_id
1 'polypeptide(L)'
;MKLGDVLKKERERKKLTVEDVAARIGISAAQYTEMEAGNSPAEEWGPRLALIAIKLQTPTSRFIAETGKSAQAKQTEGQCGKLIRAHRERKGLSQKELADRLDIPASEMESIEEGKTELETYAPALLSFAETIDQPIFNLFYPCGLPLAQLTDYR
;
A
#
# COMPACT_ATOMS: atom_id res chain seq x y z
N MET A 1 17.12 -1.20 -3.51
CA MET A 1 16.31 -1.63 -4.68
C MET A 1 15.01 -0.84 -4.67
N LYS A 2 14.61 -0.32 -5.83
CA LYS A 2 13.33 0.39 -5.94
C LYS A 2 12.16 -0.59 -5.95
N LEU A 3 11.00 -0.12 -5.53
CA LEU A 3 9.78 -0.93 -5.54
C LEU A 3 9.49 -1.47 -6.95
N GLY A 4 9.64 -0.65 -7.99
CA GLY A 4 9.42 -1.08 -9.37
C GLY A 4 10.26 -2.27 -9.78
N ASP A 5 11.51 -2.32 -9.33
CA ASP A 5 12.40 -3.47 -9.61
C ASP A 5 11.87 -4.74 -8.95
N VAL A 6 11.36 -4.62 -7.73
CA VAL A 6 10.79 -5.76 -7.00
C VAL A 6 9.53 -6.26 -7.70
N LEU A 7 8.66 -5.34 -8.14
CA LEU A 7 7.43 -5.72 -8.85
C LEU A 7 7.76 -6.48 -10.14
N LYS A 8 8.71 -5.98 -10.92
CA LYS A 8 9.12 -6.62 -12.16
C LYS A 8 9.67 -8.01 -11.92
N LYS A 9 10.57 -8.15 -10.94
CA LYS A 9 11.17 -9.43 -10.57
C LYS A 9 10.11 -10.46 -10.17
N GLU A 10 9.16 -10.06 -9.33
CA GLU A 10 8.11 -10.96 -8.86
C GLU A 10 7.14 -11.34 -9.97
N ARG A 11 6.81 -10.39 -10.85
CA ARG A 11 5.97 -10.67 -12.01
C ARG A 11 6.63 -11.69 -12.95
N GLU A 12 7.90 -11.47 -13.25
CA GLU A 12 8.65 -12.36 -14.15
C GLU A 12 8.81 -13.75 -13.53
N ARG A 13 9.02 -13.81 -12.22
CA ARG A 13 9.12 -15.09 -11.51
C ARG A 13 7.82 -15.90 -11.62
N LYS A 14 6.68 -15.23 -11.64
CA LYS A 14 5.37 -15.88 -11.81
C LYS A 14 4.97 -16.04 -13.28
N LYS A 15 5.85 -15.64 -14.22
CA LYS A 15 5.61 -15.76 -15.68
C LYS A 15 4.34 -15.06 -16.12
N LEU A 16 4.06 -13.89 -15.54
CA LEU A 16 2.92 -13.06 -15.91
C LEU A 16 3.33 -11.93 -16.82
N THR A 17 2.44 -11.53 -17.72
CA THR A 17 2.67 -10.35 -18.55
C THR A 17 2.29 -9.07 -17.79
N VAL A 18 2.73 -7.93 -18.28
CA VAL A 18 2.34 -6.63 -17.75
C VAL A 18 0.82 -6.49 -17.78
N GLU A 19 0.20 -6.89 -18.90
CA GLU A 19 -1.25 -6.82 -19.08
C GLU A 19 -2.00 -7.70 -18.08
N ASP A 20 -1.49 -8.91 -17.82
CA ASP A 20 -2.09 -9.83 -16.85
C ASP A 20 -2.12 -9.20 -15.46
N VAL A 21 -0.99 -8.63 -15.03
CA VAL A 21 -0.89 -8.05 -13.70
C VAL A 21 -1.76 -6.80 -13.59
N ALA A 22 -1.70 -5.91 -14.58
CA ALA A 22 -2.48 -4.68 -14.57
C ALA A 22 -3.98 -4.98 -14.43
N ALA A 23 -4.47 -5.97 -15.19
CA ALA A 23 -5.87 -6.39 -15.12
C ALA A 23 -6.25 -6.90 -13.73
N ARG A 24 -5.37 -7.69 -13.12
CA ARG A 24 -5.63 -8.28 -11.80
C ARG A 24 -5.62 -7.26 -10.67
N ILE A 25 -4.79 -6.23 -10.78
CA ILE A 25 -4.70 -5.21 -9.72
C ILE A 25 -5.55 -3.97 -9.99
N GLY A 26 -6.28 -3.96 -11.10
CA GLY A 26 -7.30 -2.94 -11.36
C GLY A 26 -6.76 -1.60 -11.85
N ILE A 27 -5.60 -1.59 -12.52
CA ILE A 27 -5.05 -0.36 -13.11
C ILE A 27 -4.74 -0.60 -14.60
N SER A 28 -4.46 0.48 -15.33
CA SER A 28 -4.09 0.33 -16.74
C SER A 28 -2.70 -0.24 -16.90
N ALA A 29 -2.44 -0.86 -18.05
CA ALA A 29 -1.10 -1.37 -18.38
C ALA A 29 -0.07 -0.23 -18.37
N ALA A 30 -0.44 0.96 -18.82
CA ALA A 30 0.44 2.13 -18.80
C ALA A 30 0.82 2.52 -17.36
N GLN A 31 -0.15 2.57 -16.44
CA GLN A 31 0.10 2.85 -15.03
C GLN A 31 1.02 1.80 -14.42
N TYR A 32 0.77 0.54 -14.71
CA TYR A 32 1.60 -0.53 -14.16
C TYR A 32 3.03 -0.48 -14.73
N THR A 33 3.18 -0.18 -16.02
CA THR A 33 4.50 -0.01 -16.64
C THR A 33 5.31 1.10 -15.92
N GLU A 34 4.65 2.20 -15.59
CA GLU A 34 5.28 3.28 -14.83
C GLU A 34 5.70 2.81 -13.42
N MET A 35 4.92 1.93 -12.82
CA MET A 35 5.29 1.36 -11.51
C MET A 35 6.57 0.55 -11.61
N GLU A 36 6.71 -0.31 -12.62
CA GLU A 36 7.94 -1.11 -12.80
C GLU A 36 9.14 -0.23 -13.14
N ALA A 37 8.90 0.87 -13.85
CA ALA A 37 9.97 1.80 -14.19
C ALA A 37 10.48 2.62 -13.01
N GLY A 38 9.74 2.61 -11.89
CA GLY A 38 10.11 3.40 -10.72
C GLY A 38 9.73 4.87 -10.83
N ASN A 39 8.85 5.21 -11.77
CA ASN A 39 8.42 6.60 -12.03
C ASN A 39 7.02 6.91 -11.51
N SER A 40 6.39 5.94 -10.87
CA SER A 40 5.02 6.04 -10.38
C SER A 40 4.98 6.61 -8.96
N PRO A 41 3.88 7.23 -8.56
CA PRO A 41 3.67 7.58 -7.15
C PRO A 41 3.75 6.40 -6.20
N ALA A 42 3.63 5.16 -6.70
CA ALA A 42 3.77 3.96 -5.87
C ALA A 42 5.14 3.89 -5.17
N GLU A 43 6.21 4.46 -5.76
CA GLU A 43 7.53 4.47 -5.13
C GLU A 43 7.52 5.21 -3.79
N GLU A 44 6.71 6.24 -3.67
CA GLU A 44 6.54 7.00 -2.43
C GLU A 44 5.47 6.39 -1.54
N TRP A 45 4.32 6.07 -2.11
CA TRP A 45 3.14 5.69 -1.33
C TRP A 45 3.15 4.24 -0.87
N GLY A 46 3.86 3.35 -1.56
CA GLY A 46 4.02 1.98 -1.11
C GLY A 46 4.73 1.89 0.24
N PRO A 47 5.97 2.41 0.35
CA PRO A 47 6.65 2.44 1.64
C PRO A 47 5.87 3.21 2.71
N ARG A 48 5.17 4.28 2.34
CA ARG A 48 4.35 5.04 3.30
C ARG A 48 3.19 4.20 3.84
N LEU A 49 2.55 3.40 2.99
CA LEU A 49 1.52 2.45 3.44
C LEU A 49 2.09 1.52 4.50
N ALA A 50 3.25 0.95 4.24
CA ALA A 50 3.90 0.05 5.20
C ALA A 50 4.23 0.76 6.51
N LEU A 51 4.72 1.99 6.45
CA LEU A 51 5.03 2.78 7.65
C LEU A 51 3.78 3.11 8.46
N ILE A 52 2.67 3.43 7.82
CA ILE A 52 1.41 3.65 8.50
C ILE A 52 0.99 2.38 9.24
N ALA A 53 1.10 1.23 8.58
CA ALA A 53 0.77 -0.06 9.19
C ALA A 53 1.65 -0.34 10.42
N ILE A 54 2.95 -0.09 10.31
CA ILE A 54 3.89 -0.26 11.42
C ILE A 54 3.50 0.65 12.60
N LYS A 55 3.28 1.92 12.33
CA LYS A 55 3.01 2.90 13.39
C LYS A 55 1.65 2.69 14.06
N LEU A 56 0.69 2.16 13.33
CA LEU A 56 -0.63 1.84 13.89
C LEU A 56 -0.73 0.39 14.39
N GLN A 57 0.33 -0.42 14.19
CA GLN A 57 0.33 -1.84 14.57
C GLN A 57 -0.90 -2.55 14.01
N THR A 58 -1.18 -2.30 12.73
CA THR A 58 -2.38 -2.79 12.05
C THR A 58 -1.98 -3.32 10.68
N PRO A 59 -2.45 -4.52 10.28
CA PRO A 59 -2.15 -5.04 8.94
C PRO A 59 -2.59 -4.09 7.83
N THR A 60 -1.81 -3.97 6.77
CA THR A 60 -2.11 -3.08 5.65
C THR A 60 -3.45 -3.39 5.01
N SER A 61 -3.85 -4.68 5.00
CA SER A 61 -5.14 -5.09 4.44
C SER A 61 -6.33 -4.41 5.11
N ARG A 62 -6.19 -4.03 6.38
CA ARG A 62 -7.26 -3.35 7.13
C ARG A 62 -7.50 -1.91 6.66
N PHE A 63 -6.55 -1.35 5.89
CA PHE A 63 -6.74 -0.02 5.31
C PHE A 63 -7.43 -0.08 3.94
N ILE A 64 -7.66 -1.29 3.43
CA ILE A 64 -8.35 -1.52 2.17
C ILE A 64 -9.77 -2.03 2.43
N ALA A 65 -9.91 -2.97 3.36
CA ALA A 65 -11.21 -3.51 3.77
C ALA A 65 -11.15 -3.90 5.24
N GLU A 66 -12.25 -3.69 5.97
CA GLU A 66 -12.31 -4.12 7.37
C GLU A 66 -12.31 -5.65 7.46
N THR A 67 -12.89 -6.32 6.49
CA THR A 67 -12.99 -7.79 6.47
C THR A 67 -12.77 -8.29 5.05
N GLY A 68 -12.35 -9.56 4.94
CA GLY A 68 -12.19 -10.21 3.64
C GLY A 68 -10.83 -9.97 3.02
N LYS A 69 -10.69 -10.37 1.76
CA LYS A 69 -9.45 -10.21 1.01
C LYS A 69 -9.46 -8.88 0.27
N SER A 70 -8.34 -8.19 0.27
CA SER A 70 -8.21 -6.87 -0.36
C SER A 70 -8.45 -6.93 -1.87
N ALA A 71 -8.03 -8.01 -2.55
CA ALA A 71 -8.25 -8.16 -3.99
C ALA A 71 -9.74 -8.28 -4.37
N GLN A 72 -10.58 -8.70 -3.42
CA GLN A 72 -12.02 -8.83 -3.63
C GLN A 72 -12.80 -7.66 -3.05
N ALA A 73 -12.12 -6.75 -2.37
CA ALA A 73 -12.77 -5.63 -1.70
C ALA A 73 -13.25 -4.60 -2.71
N LYS A 74 -14.52 -4.22 -2.60
CA LYS A 74 -15.04 -3.14 -3.41
C LYS A 74 -14.55 -1.82 -2.85
N GLN A 75 -13.84 -1.06 -3.69
CA GLN A 75 -13.28 0.23 -3.27
C GLN A 75 -14.29 1.36 -3.51
N THR A 76 -14.51 2.16 -2.48
CA THR A 76 -15.31 3.38 -2.59
C THR A 76 -14.37 4.58 -2.47
N GLU A 77 -14.83 5.74 -2.92
CA GLU A 77 -14.02 6.95 -2.87
C GLU A 77 -13.58 7.25 -1.44
N GLY A 78 -12.27 7.43 -1.25
CA GLY A 78 -11.71 7.76 0.04
C GLY A 78 -11.66 6.64 1.06
N GLN A 79 -11.92 5.40 0.64
CA GLN A 79 -12.02 4.28 1.57
C GLN A 79 -10.75 4.04 2.37
N CYS A 80 -9.58 4.08 1.73
CA CYS A 80 -8.31 3.86 2.42
C CYS A 80 -8.10 4.90 3.51
N GLY A 81 -8.31 6.17 3.20
CA GLY A 81 -8.18 7.25 4.17
C GLY A 81 -9.13 7.11 5.35
N LYS A 82 -10.38 6.73 5.08
CA LYS A 82 -11.37 6.51 6.14
C LYS A 82 -10.96 5.38 7.08
N LEU A 83 -10.43 4.30 6.54
CA LEU A 83 -9.99 3.16 7.35
C LEU A 83 -8.75 3.52 8.17
N ILE A 84 -7.80 4.25 7.58
CA ILE A 84 -6.63 4.74 8.31
C ILE A 84 -7.07 5.58 9.50
N ARG A 85 -8.00 6.51 9.26
CA ARG A 85 -8.53 7.36 10.32
C ARG A 85 -9.18 6.54 11.43
N ALA A 86 -10.01 5.56 11.06
CA ALA A 86 -10.69 4.72 12.04
C ALA A 86 -9.69 3.97 12.92
N HIS A 87 -8.65 3.38 12.31
CA HIS A 87 -7.63 2.66 13.07
C HIS A 87 -6.76 3.59 13.92
N ARG A 88 -6.46 4.80 13.41
CA ARG A 88 -5.76 5.81 14.20
C ARG A 88 -6.55 6.15 15.46
N GLU A 89 -7.85 6.40 15.30
CA GLU A 89 -8.72 6.74 16.43
C GLU A 89 -8.83 5.59 17.42
N ARG A 90 -8.90 4.36 16.95
CA ARG A 90 -8.91 3.17 17.81
C ARG A 90 -7.65 3.04 18.65
N LYS A 91 -6.52 3.53 18.12
CA LYS A 91 -5.25 3.53 18.85
C LYS A 91 -5.09 4.75 19.77
N GLY A 92 -6.07 5.65 19.80
CA GLY A 92 -6.05 6.83 20.66
C GLY A 92 -5.04 7.89 20.22
N LEU A 93 -4.65 7.91 18.95
CA LEU A 93 -3.68 8.87 18.42
C LEU A 93 -4.38 10.04 17.73
N SER A 94 -3.84 11.25 17.91
CA SER A 94 -4.28 12.40 17.12
C SER A 94 -3.64 12.37 15.73
N GLN A 95 -4.20 13.14 14.79
CA GLN A 95 -3.57 13.28 13.46
C GLN A 95 -2.13 13.77 13.59
N LYS A 96 -1.89 14.74 14.46
CA LYS A 96 -0.55 15.29 14.66
C LYS A 96 0.41 14.24 15.20
N GLU A 97 -0.02 13.44 16.15
CA GLU A 97 0.81 12.37 16.71
C GLU A 97 1.21 11.36 15.64
N LEU A 98 0.27 10.93 14.83
CA LEU A 98 0.59 9.98 13.75
C LEU A 98 1.48 10.63 12.69
N ALA A 99 1.19 11.88 12.31
CA ALA A 99 2.01 12.62 11.35
C ALA A 99 3.45 12.75 11.83
N ASP A 100 3.64 13.06 13.11
CA ASP A 100 4.98 13.16 13.69
C ASP A 100 5.72 11.81 13.63
N ARG A 101 5.02 10.71 13.88
CA ARG A 101 5.61 9.37 13.80
C ARG A 101 5.99 8.96 12.38
N LEU A 102 5.29 9.51 11.38
CA LEU A 102 5.56 9.27 9.97
C LEU A 102 6.54 10.29 9.38
N ASP A 103 6.91 11.29 10.16
CA ASP A 103 7.78 12.40 9.72
C ASP A 103 7.18 13.15 8.53
N ILE A 104 5.88 13.44 8.61
CA ILE A 104 5.17 14.23 7.60
C ILE A 104 4.41 15.38 8.28
N PRO A 105 4.06 16.43 7.53
CA PRO A 105 3.22 17.50 8.08
C PRO A 105 1.81 17.00 8.43
N ALA A 106 1.20 17.60 9.45
CA ALA A 106 -0.18 17.28 9.84
C ALA A 106 -1.16 17.51 8.69
N SER A 107 -0.91 18.52 7.85
CA SER A 107 -1.74 18.78 6.67
C SER A 107 -1.74 17.64 5.66
N GLU A 108 -0.60 16.96 5.52
CA GLU A 108 -0.50 15.80 4.65
C GLU A 108 -1.28 14.61 5.24
N MET A 109 -1.19 14.42 6.56
CA MET A 109 -1.97 13.38 7.23
C MET A 109 -3.48 13.63 7.05
N GLU A 110 -3.91 14.87 7.14
CA GLU A 110 -5.29 15.25 6.89
C GLU A 110 -5.73 14.87 5.48
N SER A 111 -4.89 15.18 4.47
CA SER A 111 -5.17 14.82 3.08
C SER A 111 -5.28 13.32 2.89
N ILE A 112 -4.42 12.55 3.55
CA ILE A 112 -4.47 11.07 3.51
C ILE A 112 -5.83 10.59 4.03
N GLU A 113 -6.25 11.09 5.18
CA GLU A 113 -7.50 10.65 5.82
C GLU A 113 -8.74 11.12 5.06
N GLU A 114 -8.63 12.22 4.31
CA GLU A 114 -9.72 12.69 3.47
C GLU A 114 -9.80 11.95 2.12
N GLY A 115 -8.87 11.05 1.85
CA GLY A 115 -8.88 10.27 0.61
C GLY A 115 -8.43 11.05 -0.61
N LYS A 116 -7.61 12.09 -0.41
CA LYS A 116 -7.18 12.99 -1.50
C LYS A 116 -5.78 12.70 -2.03
N THR A 117 -5.20 11.57 -1.63
CA THR A 117 -3.82 11.23 -2.02
C THR A 117 -3.79 10.03 -2.96
N GLU A 118 -2.62 9.79 -3.55
CA GLU A 118 -2.40 8.65 -4.42
C GLU A 118 -2.44 7.31 -3.68
N LEU A 119 -2.49 7.34 -2.34
CA LEU A 119 -2.62 6.13 -1.55
C LEU A 119 -3.94 5.41 -1.88
N GLU A 120 -5.00 6.15 -2.24
CA GLU A 120 -6.28 5.56 -2.62
C GLU A 120 -6.17 4.64 -3.84
N THR A 121 -5.27 4.96 -4.75
CA THR A 121 -5.02 4.16 -5.96
C THR A 121 -4.03 3.04 -5.69
N TYR A 122 -2.91 3.35 -5.06
CA TYR A 122 -1.78 2.42 -4.99
C TYR A 122 -1.81 1.47 -3.80
N ALA A 123 -2.50 1.80 -2.71
CA ALA A 123 -2.64 0.86 -1.61
C ALA A 123 -3.43 -0.39 -2.03
N PRO A 124 -4.64 -0.26 -2.63
CA PRO A 124 -5.34 -1.45 -3.12
C PRO A 124 -4.56 -2.19 -4.21
N ALA A 125 -3.92 -1.44 -5.12
CA ALA A 125 -3.16 -2.04 -6.22
C ALA A 125 -2.00 -2.90 -5.70
N LEU A 126 -1.24 -2.39 -4.73
CA LEU A 126 -0.09 -3.12 -4.17
C LEU A 126 -0.53 -4.34 -3.36
N LEU A 127 -1.62 -4.23 -2.62
CA LEU A 127 -2.14 -5.38 -1.89
C LEU A 127 -2.67 -6.45 -2.84
N SER A 128 -3.35 -6.05 -3.92
CA SER A 128 -3.79 -6.98 -4.96
C SER A 128 -2.60 -7.61 -5.67
N PHE A 129 -1.52 -6.85 -5.89
CA PHE A 129 -0.29 -7.40 -6.46
C PHE A 129 0.28 -8.51 -5.57
N ALA A 130 0.40 -8.24 -4.27
CA ALA A 130 0.91 -9.23 -3.32
C ALA A 130 0.06 -10.51 -3.33
N GLU A 131 -1.26 -10.36 -3.38
CA GLU A 131 -2.16 -11.51 -3.48
C GLU A 131 -2.01 -12.26 -4.81
N THR A 132 -1.79 -11.52 -5.91
CA THR A 132 -1.59 -12.11 -7.24
C THR A 132 -0.35 -12.99 -7.29
N ILE A 133 0.73 -12.57 -6.63
CA ILE A 133 1.97 -13.36 -6.58
C ILE A 133 2.01 -14.32 -5.40
N ASP A 134 0.95 -14.37 -4.62
CA ASP A 134 0.80 -15.25 -3.45
C ASP A 134 1.93 -15.05 -2.44
N GLN A 135 2.23 -13.79 -2.13
CA GLN A 135 3.26 -13.40 -1.17
C GLN A 135 2.70 -12.37 -0.20
N PRO A 136 3.21 -12.33 1.05
CA PRO A 136 2.87 -11.22 1.94
C PRO A 136 3.36 -9.90 1.35
N ILE A 137 2.62 -8.84 1.55
CA ILE A 137 2.98 -7.53 1.00
C ILE A 137 4.36 -7.05 1.48
N PHE A 138 4.79 -7.43 2.68
CA PHE A 138 6.09 -7.00 3.19
C PHE A 138 7.25 -7.46 2.31
N ASN A 139 7.07 -8.56 1.53
CA ASN A 139 8.11 -9.01 0.60
C ASN A 139 8.39 -7.99 -0.50
N LEU A 140 7.45 -7.08 -0.78
CA LEU A 140 7.66 -6.00 -1.74
C LEU A 140 8.55 -4.90 -1.16
N PHE A 141 8.48 -4.69 0.14
CA PHE A 141 9.15 -3.56 0.80
C PHE A 141 10.45 -3.93 1.48
N TYR A 142 10.63 -5.18 1.87
CA TYR A 142 11.86 -5.64 2.50
C TYR A 142 13.09 -5.32 1.64
N PRO A 143 13.10 -5.62 0.33
CA PRO A 143 14.24 -5.26 -0.51
C PRO A 143 14.44 -3.75 -0.66
N CYS A 144 13.44 -2.95 -0.32
CA CYS A 144 13.50 -1.50 -0.37
C CYS A 144 14.03 -0.88 0.93
N GLY A 145 14.43 -1.73 1.90
CA GLY A 145 15.06 -1.26 3.14
C GLY A 145 14.15 -1.13 4.35
N LEU A 146 12.88 -1.53 4.25
CA LEU A 146 12.01 -1.48 5.42
C LEU A 146 12.27 -2.66 6.37
N PRO A 147 12.24 -2.42 7.69
CA PRO A 147 12.52 -3.46 8.67
C PRO A 147 11.39 -4.49 8.73
N LEU A 148 11.71 -5.71 8.30
CA LEU A 148 10.75 -6.82 8.19
C LEU A 148 10.02 -7.12 9.50
N ALA A 149 10.74 -7.11 10.62
CA ALA A 149 10.18 -7.49 11.92
C ALA A 149 9.08 -6.54 12.42
N GLN A 150 8.98 -5.35 11.84
CA GLN A 150 7.97 -4.37 12.25
C GLN A 150 6.69 -4.42 11.40
N LEU A 151 6.68 -5.20 10.32
CA LEU A 151 5.50 -5.34 9.48
C LEU A 151 4.55 -6.40 10.06
N THR A 152 3.26 -6.14 9.98
CA THR A 152 2.23 -7.01 10.57
C THR A 152 1.51 -7.90 9.57
N ASP A 153 1.88 -7.84 8.29
CA ASP A 153 1.21 -8.55 7.19
C ASP A 153 1.91 -9.83 6.74
N TYR A 154 2.81 -10.35 7.53
CA TYR A 154 3.60 -11.51 7.12
C TYR A 154 2.90 -12.85 7.39
N ARG A 155 1.67 -12.80 7.81
CA ARG A 155 0.90 -14.01 8.10
C ARG A 155 -0.02 -14.39 6.96
#